data_ac2c382b9f6360460fab56bd0098936e
#
_entry.id   ac2c382b9f6360460fab56bd0098936e
#
_cell.length_a   1.000
_cell.length_b   1.000
_cell.length_c   1.000
_cell.angle_alpha   90.00
_cell.angle_beta   90.00
_cell.angle_gamma   90.00
#
_symmetry.space_group_name_H-M   'P 1'
#
loop_
_entity.id
_entity.type
_entity.pdbx_description
1 polymer ?
#
loop_
_entity_poly.entity_id
_entity_poly.type
_entity_poly.pdbx_seq_one_letter_code
_entity_poly.pdbx_strand_id
1 'polypeptide(L)'
;MSASRHPVLWGFVLAALTISFLTPYLPVAWYAEHGLMENVQCALLGLAALSCLYGYTRLQAQMDRWVWLGMAMVFLVFVVRETNMMRGVLYDADAIWFGVHNRLYGRTLMGAMAIFALTCLILGRAWRWLHHKAMPVLPILAWLLLIGFQYVGERGSFGLGSMGIVLEENSELLVYVGAWLIFWYHGRVLLTSQSSTLKDEKIPCLP
;
A
#
# COMPACT_ATOMS: atom_id res chain seq x y z
N MET A 1 6.24 21.86 12.42
CA MET A 1 5.85 20.74 13.33
C MET A 1 7.02 19.76 13.39
N SER A 2 7.56 19.53 14.59
CA SER A 2 8.75 18.69 14.80
C SER A 2 8.44 17.23 14.44
N ALA A 3 9.34 16.59 13.66
CA ALA A 3 9.26 15.18 13.25
C ALA A 3 9.19 14.19 14.41
N SER A 4 9.50 14.63 15.64
CA SER A 4 9.53 13.80 16.85
C SER A 4 8.15 13.42 17.42
N ARG A 5 7.03 13.89 16.81
CA ARG A 5 5.69 13.75 17.43
C ARG A 5 4.76 12.75 16.75
N HIS A 6 5.27 11.80 15.97
CA HIS A 6 4.41 10.82 15.30
C HIS A 6 4.66 9.40 15.81
N PRO A 7 4.04 9.02 16.94
CA PRO A 7 4.28 7.72 17.56
C PRO A 7 3.97 6.54 16.60
N VAL A 8 3.00 6.69 15.71
CA VAL A 8 2.64 5.66 14.73
C VAL A 8 3.77 5.41 13.72
N LEU A 9 4.40 6.48 13.22
CA LEU A 9 5.52 6.34 12.26
C LEU A 9 6.77 5.77 12.93
N TRP A 10 7.04 6.13 14.17
CA TRP A 10 8.13 5.52 14.95
C TRP A 10 7.83 4.08 15.29
N GLY A 11 6.57 3.75 15.65
CA GLY A 11 6.12 2.39 15.84
C GLY A 11 6.34 1.53 14.59
N PHE A 12 6.07 2.08 13.39
CA PHE A 12 6.35 1.40 12.12
C PHE A 12 7.85 1.14 11.92
N VAL A 13 8.71 2.13 12.15
CA VAL A 13 10.17 1.95 12.03
C VAL A 13 10.69 0.88 12.99
N LEU A 14 10.24 0.90 14.26
CA LEU A 14 10.60 -0.12 15.25
C LEU A 14 10.10 -1.50 14.84
N ALA A 15 8.84 -1.61 14.37
CA ALA A 15 8.29 -2.87 13.89
C ALA A 15 9.09 -3.42 12.71
N ALA A 16 9.42 -2.56 11.73
CA ALA A 16 10.22 -2.95 10.57
C ALA A 16 11.60 -3.49 10.98
N LEU A 17 12.29 -2.80 11.88
CA LEU A 17 13.58 -3.25 12.42
C LEU A 17 13.43 -4.57 13.18
N THR A 18 12.44 -4.68 14.08
CA THR A 18 12.22 -5.88 14.89
C THR A 18 11.94 -7.10 14.01
N ILE A 19 11.06 -6.97 13.01
CA ILE A 19 10.73 -8.06 12.09
C ILE A 19 11.96 -8.46 11.27
N SER A 20 12.76 -7.51 10.81
CA SER A 20 14.00 -7.81 10.08
C SER A 20 14.99 -8.64 10.92
N PHE A 21 15.05 -8.40 12.24
CA PHE A 21 15.87 -9.21 13.15
C PHE A 21 15.27 -10.58 13.47
N LEU A 22 13.93 -10.70 13.46
CA LEU A 22 13.24 -11.96 13.77
C LEU A 22 13.11 -12.88 12.55
N THR A 23 13.26 -12.34 11.33
CA THR A 23 13.14 -13.08 10.07
C THR A 23 13.85 -14.45 10.06
N PRO A 24 15.11 -14.59 10.54
CA PRO A 24 15.81 -15.87 10.54
C PRO A 24 15.18 -16.95 11.41
N TYR A 25 14.34 -16.58 12.36
CA TYR A 25 13.72 -17.50 13.33
C TYR A 25 12.28 -17.91 12.96
N LEU A 26 11.73 -17.37 11.88
CA LEU A 26 10.36 -17.63 11.47
C LEU A 26 10.28 -18.91 10.62
N PRO A 27 9.22 -19.75 10.78
CA PRO A 27 9.06 -20.97 10.02
C PRO A 27 8.89 -20.68 8.53
N VAL A 28 9.74 -21.25 7.68
CA VAL A 28 9.69 -21.08 6.22
C VAL A 28 8.34 -21.54 5.64
N ALA A 29 7.68 -22.50 6.26
CA ALA A 29 6.36 -22.98 5.82
C ALA A 29 5.26 -21.90 5.80
N TRP A 30 5.39 -20.83 6.58
CA TRP A 30 4.42 -19.71 6.57
C TRP A 30 4.52 -18.85 5.31
N TYR A 31 5.66 -18.95 4.62
CA TYR A 31 6.02 -18.18 3.43
C TYR A 31 5.89 -19.00 2.14
N ALA A 32 5.35 -20.23 2.23
CA ALA A 32 5.05 -21.04 1.05
C ALA A 32 3.96 -20.38 0.21
N GLU A 33 3.96 -20.66 -1.08
CA GLU A 33 2.92 -20.21 -2.03
C GLU A 33 1.52 -20.60 -1.49
N HIS A 34 0.60 -19.66 -1.46
CA HIS A 34 -0.71 -19.73 -0.78
C HIS A 34 -0.62 -19.90 0.76
N GLY A 35 0.52 -19.52 1.34
CA GLY A 35 0.78 -19.58 2.78
C GLY A 35 0.07 -18.52 3.61
N LEU A 36 0.37 -18.54 4.92
CA LEU A 36 -0.22 -17.59 5.86
C LEU A 36 0.11 -16.14 5.51
N MET A 37 1.36 -15.88 5.08
CA MET A 37 1.83 -14.50 4.83
C MET A 37 1.13 -13.87 3.64
N GLU A 38 0.99 -14.58 2.53
CA GLU A 38 0.25 -14.12 1.35
C GLU A 38 -1.21 -13.78 1.68
N ASN A 39 -1.87 -14.62 2.49
CA ASN A 39 -3.24 -14.34 2.94
C ASN A 39 -3.32 -13.09 3.84
N VAL A 40 -2.34 -12.89 4.72
CA VAL A 40 -2.25 -11.68 5.57
C VAL A 40 -2.00 -10.44 4.72
N GLN A 41 -1.13 -10.52 3.74
CA GLN A 41 -0.86 -9.43 2.79
C GLN A 41 -2.13 -9.06 2.01
N CYS A 42 -2.84 -10.05 1.46
CA CYS A 42 -4.11 -9.84 0.75
C CYS A 42 -5.18 -9.18 1.64
N ALA A 43 -5.34 -9.66 2.88
CA ALA A 43 -6.29 -9.07 3.83
C ALA A 43 -5.93 -7.62 4.16
N LEU A 44 -4.65 -7.34 4.40
CA LEU A 44 -4.16 -6.00 4.70
C LEU A 44 -4.35 -5.04 3.52
N LEU A 45 -4.00 -5.47 2.31
CA LEU A 45 -4.19 -4.68 1.09
C LEU A 45 -5.68 -4.41 0.83
N GLY A 46 -6.55 -5.39 1.07
CA GLY A 46 -8.00 -5.23 1.01
C GLY A 46 -8.51 -4.17 2.01
N LEU A 47 -8.06 -4.24 3.27
CA LEU A 47 -8.38 -3.24 4.28
C LEU A 47 -7.85 -1.85 3.93
N ALA A 48 -6.65 -1.77 3.37
CA ALA A 48 -6.07 -0.51 2.88
C ALA A 48 -6.91 0.09 1.75
N ALA A 49 -7.31 -0.72 0.76
CA ALA A 49 -8.20 -0.29 -0.32
C ALA A 49 -9.55 0.21 0.21
N LEU A 50 -10.18 -0.53 1.12
CA LEU A 50 -11.45 -0.13 1.74
C LEU A 50 -11.31 1.16 2.54
N SER A 51 -10.21 1.35 3.29
CA SER A 51 -9.95 2.58 4.02
C SER A 51 -9.79 3.78 3.07
N CYS A 52 -9.16 3.58 1.92
CA CYS A 52 -9.06 4.60 0.88
C CYS A 52 -10.43 4.93 0.26
N LEU A 53 -11.25 3.94 -0.05
CA LEU A 53 -12.60 4.15 -0.55
C LEU A 53 -13.48 4.88 0.48
N TYR A 54 -13.34 4.54 1.77
CA TYR A 54 -14.01 5.29 2.82
C TYR A 54 -13.55 6.76 2.86
N GLY A 55 -12.24 7.02 2.77
CA GLY A 55 -11.72 8.38 2.68
C GLY A 55 -12.26 9.13 1.46
N TYR A 56 -12.34 8.47 0.30
CA TYR A 56 -12.94 9.02 -0.92
C TYR A 56 -14.37 9.52 -0.68
N THR A 57 -15.19 8.80 0.08
CA THR A 57 -16.59 9.19 0.36
C THR A 57 -16.70 10.36 1.34
N ARG A 58 -15.67 10.61 2.16
CA ARG A 58 -15.67 11.64 3.21
C ARG A 58 -15.08 12.98 2.78
N LEU A 59 -14.27 13.00 1.74
CA LEU A 59 -13.62 14.21 1.27
C LEU A 59 -14.56 15.03 0.36
N GLN A 60 -14.55 16.34 0.54
CA GLN A 60 -15.34 17.26 -0.28
C GLN A 60 -14.55 17.77 -1.50
N ALA A 61 -13.24 17.99 -1.34
CA ALA A 61 -12.40 18.46 -2.42
C ALA A 61 -12.21 17.39 -3.50
N GLN A 62 -12.63 17.69 -4.72
CA GLN A 62 -12.59 16.79 -5.86
C GLN A 62 -11.18 16.24 -6.13
N MET A 63 -10.16 17.09 -6.01
CA MET A 63 -8.77 16.67 -6.25
C MET A 63 -8.29 15.63 -5.23
N ASP A 64 -8.62 15.83 -3.95
CA ASP A 64 -8.25 14.86 -2.91
C ASP A 64 -8.99 13.54 -3.12
N ARG A 65 -10.25 13.58 -3.52
CA ARG A 65 -11.02 12.37 -3.88
C ARG A 65 -10.32 11.55 -4.96
N TRP A 66 -9.78 12.17 -6.01
CA TRP A 66 -9.04 11.46 -7.04
C TRP A 66 -7.78 10.78 -6.49
N VAL A 67 -7.06 11.42 -5.58
CA VAL A 67 -5.90 10.80 -4.92
C VAL A 67 -6.30 9.55 -4.12
N TRP A 68 -7.39 9.64 -3.36
CA TRP A 68 -7.89 8.51 -2.58
C TRP A 68 -8.36 7.35 -3.45
N LEU A 69 -9.05 7.64 -4.53
CA LEU A 69 -9.48 6.62 -5.49
C LEU A 69 -8.27 5.98 -6.18
N GLY A 70 -7.29 6.78 -6.59
CA GLY A 70 -6.05 6.28 -7.18
C GLY A 70 -5.31 5.34 -6.24
N MET A 71 -5.18 5.69 -4.95
CA MET A 71 -4.54 4.82 -3.95
C MET A 71 -5.35 3.55 -3.67
N ALA A 72 -6.68 3.62 -3.63
CA ALA A 72 -7.52 2.43 -3.52
C ALA A 72 -7.23 1.46 -4.67
N MET A 73 -7.13 1.97 -5.89
CA MET A 73 -6.81 1.16 -7.08
C MET A 73 -5.39 0.61 -7.04
N VAL A 74 -4.41 1.36 -6.52
CA VAL A 74 -3.04 0.82 -6.30
C VAL A 74 -3.08 -0.39 -5.38
N PHE A 75 -3.75 -0.30 -4.23
CA PHE A 75 -3.87 -1.43 -3.31
C PHE A 75 -4.62 -2.61 -3.94
N LEU A 76 -5.67 -2.37 -4.72
CA LEU A 76 -6.38 -3.43 -5.45
C LEU A 76 -5.51 -4.10 -6.52
N VAL A 77 -4.65 -3.36 -7.21
CA VAL A 77 -3.67 -3.96 -8.15
C VAL A 77 -2.76 -4.94 -7.42
N PHE A 78 -2.29 -4.58 -6.23
CA PHE A 78 -1.49 -5.48 -5.42
C PHE A 78 -2.29 -6.69 -4.91
N VAL A 79 -3.54 -6.53 -4.50
CA VAL A 79 -4.43 -7.68 -4.18
C VAL A 79 -4.53 -8.64 -5.36
N VAL A 80 -4.76 -8.12 -6.57
CA VAL A 80 -4.85 -8.95 -7.79
C VAL A 80 -3.52 -9.64 -8.10
N ARG A 81 -2.40 -8.98 -7.83
CA ARG A 81 -1.05 -9.55 -7.97
C ARG A 81 -0.85 -10.70 -6.99
N GLU A 82 -1.07 -10.48 -5.69
CA GLU A 82 -0.87 -11.48 -4.64
C GLU A 82 -1.77 -12.70 -4.84
N THR A 83 -3.04 -12.48 -5.15
CA THR A 83 -3.97 -13.58 -5.41
C THR A 83 -3.75 -14.28 -6.76
N ASN A 84 -2.78 -13.80 -7.55
CA ASN A 84 -2.55 -14.25 -8.93
C ASN A 84 -3.86 -14.34 -9.72
N MET A 85 -4.82 -13.46 -9.45
CA MET A 85 -6.20 -13.47 -9.91
C MET A 85 -6.97 -14.77 -9.60
N MET A 86 -6.67 -15.40 -8.46
CA MET A 86 -7.23 -16.71 -8.08
C MET A 86 -6.96 -17.83 -9.11
N ARG A 87 -5.90 -17.68 -9.91
CA ARG A 87 -5.45 -18.67 -10.88
C ARG A 87 -4.92 -19.90 -10.16
N GLY A 88 -5.36 -21.07 -10.58
CA GLY A 88 -5.05 -22.31 -9.88
C GLY A 88 -5.98 -22.61 -8.70
N VAL A 89 -6.78 -21.63 -8.24
CA VAL A 89 -7.77 -21.79 -7.17
C VAL A 89 -9.19 -21.84 -7.72
N LEU A 90 -9.60 -20.85 -8.52
CA LEU A 90 -10.94 -20.77 -9.10
C LEU A 90 -11.00 -21.34 -10.52
N TYR A 91 -9.89 -21.38 -11.24
CA TYR A 91 -9.81 -21.87 -12.61
C TYR A 91 -8.39 -22.37 -12.92
N ASP A 92 -8.25 -23.21 -13.94
CA ASP A 92 -6.96 -23.76 -14.35
C ASP A 92 -5.96 -22.63 -14.72
N ALA A 93 -4.73 -22.78 -14.24
CA ALA A 93 -3.65 -21.83 -14.50
C ALA A 93 -3.36 -21.65 -15.99
N ASP A 94 -3.53 -22.70 -16.78
CA ASP A 94 -3.27 -22.73 -18.22
C ASP A 94 -4.55 -22.62 -19.08
N ALA A 95 -5.69 -22.27 -18.46
CA ALA A 95 -6.96 -22.13 -19.17
C ALA A 95 -6.84 -21.16 -20.38
N ILE A 96 -7.43 -21.58 -21.49
CA ILE A 96 -7.53 -20.78 -22.71
C ILE A 96 -8.99 -20.35 -22.87
N TRP A 97 -9.21 -19.03 -22.87
CA TRP A 97 -10.53 -18.44 -23.02
C TRP A 97 -10.59 -17.68 -24.35
N PHE A 98 -11.54 -18.04 -25.21
CA PHE A 98 -11.67 -17.44 -26.54
C PHE A 98 -10.37 -17.44 -27.37
N GLY A 99 -9.56 -18.52 -27.25
CA GLY A 99 -8.29 -18.65 -27.96
C GLY A 99 -7.11 -17.86 -27.37
N VAL A 100 -7.29 -17.23 -26.21
CA VAL A 100 -6.27 -16.44 -25.53
C VAL A 100 -5.94 -17.06 -24.17
N HIS A 101 -4.64 -17.17 -23.89
CA HIS A 101 -4.20 -17.66 -22.58
C HIS A 101 -4.64 -16.73 -21.46
N ASN A 102 -5.15 -17.29 -20.39
CA ASN A 102 -5.61 -16.59 -19.20
C ASN A 102 -4.55 -15.64 -18.60
N ARG A 103 -3.26 -15.99 -18.70
CA ARG A 103 -2.16 -15.12 -18.27
C ARG A 103 -2.19 -13.74 -18.96
N LEU A 104 -2.64 -13.66 -20.23
CA LEU A 104 -2.73 -12.39 -20.93
C LEU A 104 -3.88 -11.54 -20.39
N TYR A 105 -5.04 -12.14 -20.08
CA TYR A 105 -6.16 -11.42 -19.45
C TYR A 105 -5.76 -10.81 -18.11
N GLY A 106 -5.06 -11.58 -17.26
CA GLY A 106 -4.56 -11.08 -15.97
C GLY A 106 -3.63 -9.89 -16.11
N ARG A 107 -2.65 -9.99 -17.02
CA ARG A 107 -1.73 -8.88 -17.30
C ARG A 107 -2.42 -7.65 -17.84
N THR A 108 -3.39 -7.84 -18.74
CA THR A 108 -4.17 -6.73 -19.34
C THR A 108 -5.03 -6.06 -18.27
N LEU A 109 -5.70 -6.82 -17.41
CA LEU A 109 -6.51 -6.26 -16.32
C LEU A 109 -5.63 -5.48 -15.34
N MET A 110 -4.53 -6.06 -14.86
CA MET A 110 -3.60 -5.34 -13.97
C MET A 110 -3.06 -4.08 -14.62
N GLY A 111 -2.69 -4.14 -15.90
CA GLY A 111 -2.23 -2.98 -16.65
C GLY A 111 -3.31 -1.89 -16.75
N ALA A 112 -4.55 -2.25 -17.06
CA ALA A 112 -5.67 -1.33 -17.12
C ALA A 112 -5.95 -0.68 -15.75
N MET A 113 -5.94 -1.47 -14.67
CA MET A 113 -6.11 -0.97 -13.31
C MET A 113 -4.98 -0.02 -12.90
N ALA A 114 -3.73 -0.36 -13.25
CA ALA A 114 -2.57 0.48 -12.96
C ALA A 114 -2.62 1.81 -13.73
N ILE A 115 -3.01 1.79 -15.00
CA ILE A 115 -3.23 3.02 -15.81
C ILE A 115 -4.34 3.87 -15.20
N PHE A 116 -5.45 3.26 -14.80
CA PHE A 116 -6.54 3.96 -14.13
C PHE A 116 -6.10 4.59 -12.80
N ALA A 117 -5.36 3.84 -11.97
CA ALA A 117 -4.79 4.36 -10.72
C ALA A 117 -3.88 5.57 -10.98
N LEU A 118 -2.96 5.46 -11.94
CA LEU A 118 -2.06 6.54 -12.33
C LEU A 118 -2.83 7.77 -12.82
N THR A 119 -3.85 7.57 -13.65
CA THR A 119 -4.71 8.65 -14.12
C THR A 119 -5.39 9.38 -12.97
N CYS A 120 -5.95 8.65 -12.00
CA CYS A 120 -6.54 9.23 -10.80
C CYS A 120 -5.53 10.04 -9.99
N LEU A 121 -4.31 9.52 -9.79
CA LEU A 121 -3.24 10.21 -9.06
C LEU A 121 -2.78 11.49 -9.79
N ILE A 122 -2.72 11.48 -11.12
CA ILE A 122 -2.40 12.65 -11.94
C ILE A 122 -3.51 13.69 -11.83
N LEU A 123 -4.78 13.31 -11.99
CA LEU A 123 -5.94 14.20 -11.86
C LEU A 123 -6.05 14.81 -10.46
N GLY A 124 -5.74 14.00 -9.43
CA GLY A 124 -5.66 14.45 -8.06
C GLY A 124 -4.44 15.28 -7.73
N ARG A 125 -3.49 15.44 -8.67
CA ARG A 125 -2.22 16.14 -8.47
C ARG A 125 -1.47 15.62 -7.23
N ALA A 126 -1.33 14.29 -7.12
CA ALA A 126 -0.75 13.61 -5.96
C ALA A 126 0.66 14.16 -5.58
N TRP A 127 1.45 14.66 -6.55
CA TRP A 127 2.75 15.28 -6.28
C TRP A 127 2.65 16.52 -5.35
N ARG A 128 1.52 17.26 -5.35
CA ARG A 128 1.31 18.36 -4.42
C ARG A 128 1.18 17.90 -2.97
N TRP A 129 0.59 16.71 -2.78
CA TRP A 129 0.52 16.07 -1.49
C TRP A 129 1.90 15.80 -0.90
N LEU A 130 2.83 15.34 -1.74
CA LEU A 130 4.20 15.05 -1.35
C LEU A 130 4.98 16.33 -0.99
N HIS A 131 4.70 17.45 -1.65
CA HIS A 131 5.39 18.72 -1.42
C HIS A 131 4.82 19.56 -0.28
N HIS A 132 3.52 19.43 -0.01
CA HIS A 132 2.84 20.37 0.92
C HIS A 132 3.10 20.11 2.41
N LYS A 133 3.60 18.94 2.77
CA LYS A 133 3.91 18.62 4.17
C LYS A 133 5.22 17.87 4.22
N ALA A 134 6.16 18.42 5.00
CA ALA A 134 7.44 17.76 5.25
C ALA A 134 7.21 16.33 5.72
N MET A 135 7.38 15.37 4.81
CA MET A 135 7.38 13.97 5.18
C MET A 135 8.58 13.71 6.09
N PRO A 136 8.41 12.99 7.19
CA PRO A 136 9.52 12.64 8.05
C PRO A 136 10.50 11.77 7.27
N VAL A 137 11.75 12.22 7.17
CA VAL A 137 12.78 11.58 6.33
C VAL A 137 13.04 10.14 6.77
N LEU A 138 13.06 9.89 8.07
CA LEU A 138 13.41 8.56 8.61
C LEU A 138 12.42 7.46 8.23
N PRO A 139 11.09 7.61 8.34
CA PRO A 139 10.12 6.63 7.80
C PRO A 139 10.26 6.39 6.30
N ILE A 140 10.57 7.42 5.51
CA ILE A 140 10.80 7.24 4.07
C ILE A 140 12.05 6.40 3.82
N LEU A 141 13.15 6.69 4.52
CA LEU A 141 14.37 5.90 4.40
C LEU A 141 14.15 4.45 4.83
N ALA A 142 13.42 4.22 5.93
CA ALA A 142 13.06 2.87 6.36
C ALA A 142 12.23 2.14 5.30
N TRP A 143 11.27 2.82 4.68
CA TRP A 143 10.44 2.26 3.62
C TRP A 143 11.24 1.93 2.36
N LEU A 144 12.16 2.81 1.94
CA LEU A 144 13.08 2.56 0.83
C LEU A 144 14.02 1.39 1.12
N LEU A 145 14.50 1.27 2.37
CA LEU A 145 15.32 0.13 2.80
C LEU A 145 14.55 -1.20 2.69
N LEU A 146 13.27 -1.21 3.09
CA LEU A 146 12.41 -2.40 2.95
C LEU A 146 12.20 -2.80 1.48
N ILE A 147 12.02 -1.83 0.58
CA ILE A 147 11.97 -2.10 -0.87
C ILE A 147 13.30 -2.70 -1.35
N GLY A 148 14.42 -2.22 -0.82
CA GLY A 148 15.73 -2.81 -1.10
C GLY A 148 15.84 -4.25 -0.62
N PHE A 149 15.37 -4.57 0.57
CA PHE A 149 15.36 -5.94 1.11
C PHE A 149 14.45 -6.87 0.32
N GLN A 150 13.26 -6.40 -0.09
CA GLN A 150 12.38 -7.15 -0.99
C GLN A 150 13.12 -7.52 -2.29
N TYR A 151 13.76 -6.56 -2.94
CA TYR A 151 14.51 -6.81 -4.17
C TYR A 151 15.67 -7.81 -3.98
N VAL A 152 16.38 -7.72 -2.86
CA VAL A 152 17.48 -8.65 -2.51
C VAL A 152 16.95 -10.07 -2.28
N GLY A 153 15.81 -10.21 -1.61
CA GLY A 153 15.13 -11.48 -1.36
C GLY A 153 14.70 -12.14 -2.66
N GLU A 154 13.94 -11.40 -3.50
CA GLU A 154 13.41 -11.86 -4.78
C GLU A 154 14.51 -12.36 -5.74
N ARG A 155 15.66 -11.68 -5.75
CA ARG A 155 16.80 -12.08 -6.58
C ARG A 155 17.59 -13.24 -6.04
N GLY A 156 17.33 -13.70 -4.81
CA GLY A 156 18.17 -14.69 -4.14
C GLY A 156 19.62 -14.24 -4.01
N SER A 157 19.85 -12.91 -3.99
CA SER A 157 21.17 -12.31 -3.89
C SER A 157 21.86 -12.73 -2.59
N PHE A 158 23.18 -12.78 -2.58
CA PHE A 158 23.99 -13.17 -1.43
C PHE A 158 23.83 -14.63 -0.93
N GLY A 159 23.23 -15.52 -1.75
CA GLY A 159 23.10 -16.93 -1.38
C GLY A 159 22.17 -17.21 -0.20
N LEU A 160 21.17 -16.37 0.02
CA LEU A 160 20.23 -16.44 1.15
C LEU A 160 19.33 -17.69 1.14
N GLY A 161 19.17 -18.36 -0.01
CA GLY A 161 18.33 -19.56 -0.11
C GLY A 161 16.90 -19.32 0.44
N SER A 162 16.45 -20.20 1.34
CA SER A 162 15.10 -20.07 1.94
C SER A 162 14.92 -18.82 2.81
N MET A 163 16.00 -18.26 3.36
CA MET A 163 15.94 -16.98 4.09
C MET A 163 15.63 -15.81 3.16
N GLY A 164 15.98 -15.90 1.87
CA GLY A 164 15.63 -14.90 0.86
C GLY A 164 14.12 -14.75 0.74
N ILE A 165 13.38 -15.84 0.66
CA ILE A 165 11.92 -15.85 0.58
C ILE A 165 11.31 -15.19 1.83
N VAL A 166 11.79 -15.57 3.01
CA VAL A 166 11.29 -14.98 4.28
C VAL A 166 11.58 -13.48 4.35
N LEU A 167 12.75 -13.03 3.89
CA LEU A 167 13.12 -11.62 3.84
C LEU A 167 12.24 -10.84 2.85
N GLU A 168 12.01 -11.40 1.67
CA GLU A 168 11.16 -10.84 0.62
C GLU A 168 9.75 -10.61 1.14
N GLU A 169 9.08 -11.65 1.59
CA GLU A 169 7.69 -11.63 2.04
C GLU A 169 7.46 -10.69 3.24
N ASN A 170 8.35 -10.73 4.23
CA ASN A 170 8.26 -9.81 5.36
C ASN A 170 8.48 -8.36 4.96
N SER A 171 9.45 -8.11 4.07
CA SER A 171 9.71 -6.76 3.58
C SER A 171 8.54 -6.23 2.77
N GLU A 172 7.92 -7.08 1.95
CA GLU A 172 6.74 -6.75 1.15
C GLU A 172 5.54 -6.39 2.05
N LEU A 173 5.25 -7.21 3.06
CA LEU A 173 4.22 -6.92 4.05
C LEU A 173 4.43 -5.56 4.71
N LEU A 174 5.66 -5.26 5.12
CA LEU A 174 6.01 -3.99 5.76
C LEU A 174 5.94 -2.81 4.80
N VAL A 175 6.27 -3.02 3.52
CA VAL A 175 6.08 -1.99 2.47
C VAL A 175 4.61 -1.65 2.33
N TYR A 176 3.71 -2.63 2.33
CA TYR A 176 2.26 -2.39 2.24
C TYR A 176 1.72 -1.68 3.49
N VAL A 177 2.12 -2.12 4.68
CA VAL A 177 1.76 -1.44 5.94
C VAL A 177 2.26 0.00 5.94
N GLY A 178 3.50 0.22 5.54
CA GLY A 178 4.11 1.56 5.47
C GLY A 178 3.37 2.48 4.51
N ALA A 179 3.06 2.01 3.31
CA ALA A 179 2.29 2.76 2.32
C ALA A 179 0.91 3.13 2.88
N TRP A 180 0.20 2.18 3.49
CA TRP A 180 -1.11 2.42 4.10
C TRP A 180 -1.04 3.42 5.24
N LEU A 181 -0.07 3.30 6.17
CA LEU A 181 0.09 4.20 7.31
C LEU A 181 0.43 5.63 6.87
N ILE A 182 1.34 5.79 5.91
CA ILE A 182 1.70 7.10 5.35
C ILE A 182 0.45 7.76 4.74
N PHE A 183 -0.30 7.00 3.96
CA PHE A 183 -1.49 7.49 3.30
C PHE A 183 -2.60 7.84 4.30
N TRP A 184 -2.86 6.98 5.28
CA TRP A 184 -3.84 7.21 6.33
C TRP A 184 -3.52 8.43 7.20
N TYR A 185 -2.23 8.63 7.53
CA TYR A 185 -1.77 9.80 8.26
C TYR A 185 -2.06 11.10 7.50
N HIS A 186 -1.72 11.14 6.22
CA HIS A 186 -2.00 12.31 5.37
C HIS A 186 -3.51 12.57 5.25
N GLY A 187 -4.30 11.52 5.13
CA GLY A 187 -5.75 11.62 5.06
C GLY A 187 -6.37 12.23 6.30
N ARG A 188 -5.94 11.80 7.51
CA ARG A 188 -6.42 12.40 8.76
C ARG A 188 -6.12 13.88 8.87
N VAL A 189 -4.94 14.29 8.46
CA VAL A 189 -4.55 15.71 8.51
C VAL A 189 -5.44 16.55 7.59
N LEU A 190 -5.79 16.05 6.40
CA LEU A 190 -6.70 16.74 5.48
C LEU A 190 -8.12 16.83 6.02
N LEU A 191 -8.65 15.73 6.55
CA LEU A 191 -9.99 15.72 7.12
C LEU A 191 -10.13 16.68 8.30
N THR A 192 -9.10 16.78 9.15
CA THR A 192 -9.09 17.73 10.27
C THR A 192 -9.01 19.18 9.82
N SER A 193 -8.24 19.48 8.77
CA SER A 193 -8.15 20.84 8.23
C SER A 193 -9.45 21.31 7.59
N GLN A 194 -10.17 20.44 6.89
CA GLN A 194 -11.48 20.78 6.31
C GLN A 194 -12.54 21.06 7.38
N SER A 195 -12.51 20.30 8.50
CA SER A 195 -13.47 20.50 9.58
C SER A 195 -13.28 21.81 10.34
N SER A 196 -12.06 22.33 10.41
CA SER A 196 -11.79 23.64 11.03
C SER A 196 -12.29 24.80 10.16
N THR A 197 -12.07 24.74 8.85
CA THR A 197 -12.54 25.77 7.91
C THR A 197 -14.05 25.90 7.89
N LEU A 198 -14.78 24.78 7.97
CA LEU A 198 -16.25 24.78 8.02
C LEU A 198 -16.83 25.32 9.36
N LYS A 199 -16.06 25.24 10.44
CA LYS A 199 -16.46 25.83 11.74
C LYS A 199 -16.32 27.36 11.73
N ASP A 200 -15.24 27.85 11.13
CA ASP A 200 -14.97 29.30 11.06
C ASP A 200 -15.97 30.03 10.13
N GLU A 201 -16.46 29.32 9.09
CA GLU A 201 -17.43 29.88 8.14
C GLU A 201 -18.87 29.93 8.71
N LYS A 202 -19.17 29.19 9.80
CA LYS A 202 -20.50 29.13 10.42
C LYS A 202 -20.72 30.12 11.56
N ILE A 203 -19.78 31.03 11.83
CA ILE A 203 -20.00 32.14 12.77
C ILE A 203 -20.36 33.39 11.93
N PRO A 204 -21.65 33.58 11.57
CA PRO A 204 -22.05 34.90 11.10
C PRO A 204 -21.97 35.81 12.32
N CYS A 205 -21.17 36.86 12.23
CA CYS A 205 -21.28 37.99 13.13
C CYS A 205 -22.72 38.50 12.99
N LEU A 206 -23.59 38.09 13.92
CA LEU A 206 -24.88 38.76 14.10
C LEU A 206 -24.60 40.17 14.59
N PRO A 207 -25.22 41.19 13.98
CA PRO A 207 -25.06 42.57 14.35
C PRO A 207 -25.62 42.88 15.74
#